data_f5b803309f07b4d84cfa25b77a9f8a2a
#
_entry.id   f5b803309f07b4d84cfa25b77a9f8a2a
#
_cell.length_a   1.000
_cell.length_b   1.000
_cell.length_c   1.000
_cell.angle_alpha   90.00
_cell.angle_beta   90.00
_cell.angle_gamma   90.00
#
_symmetry.space_group_name_H-M   'P 1'
#
loop_
_entity.id
_entity.type
_entity.pdbx_description
1 polymer ?
#
loop_
_entity_poly.entity_id
_entity_poly.type
_entity_poly.pdbx_seq_one_letter_code
_entity_poly.pdbx_strand_id
1 'polypeptide(L)'
;MTETTKTIRLNNGVEMPLLGLGVYKALGNDAQQAVSCALEHGYRLIDTASVYKNEDGVGRALSSSSIPREELFITTKVWNTAQRLGDIEGAFQRSLERLGLSYVDLYLIHWPVPGCDLETWRTLERLYHSGRARAIGV
;
A
#
# COMPACT_ATOMS: atom_id res chain seq x y z
N MET A 1 6.78 15.56 -22.36
CA MET A 1 7.54 14.30 -22.22
C MET A 1 7.28 13.76 -20.84
N THR A 2 6.64 12.63 -20.75
CA THR A 2 6.55 11.89 -19.49
C THR A 2 7.93 11.30 -19.22
N GLU A 3 8.68 11.85 -18.28
CA GLU A 3 9.88 11.19 -17.78
C GLU A 3 9.47 9.81 -17.29
N THR A 4 10.04 8.78 -17.91
CA THR A 4 9.79 7.41 -17.50
C THR A 4 10.26 7.26 -16.04
N THR A 5 9.35 7.02 -15.12
CA THR A 5 9.68 6.78 -13.72
C THR A 5 10.66 5.62 -13.64
N LYS A 6 11.85 5.85 -13.08
CA LYS A 6 12.83 4.78 -12.87
C LYS A 6 12.26 3.73 -11.93
N THR A 7 12.38 2.47 -12.30
CA THR A 7 11.86 1.34 -11.53
C THR A 7 12.95 0.35 -11.14
N ILE A 8 12.66 -0.50 -10.19
CA ILE A 8 13.41 -1.70 -9.87
C ILE A 8 12.47 -2.91 -10.01
N ARG A 9 12.99 -3.99 -10.56
CA ARG A 9 12.24 -5.24 -10.67
C ARG A 9 12.33 -6.04 -9.38
N LEU A 10 11.18 -6.33 -8.78
CA LEU A 10 11.10 -7.22 -7.62
C LEU A 10 11.32 -8.68 -8.04
N ASN A 11 11.54 -9.57 -7.05
CA ASN A 11 11.83 -10.99 -7.30
C ASN A 11 10.75 -11.76 -8.08
N ASN A 12 9.51 -11.25 -8.06
CA ASN A 12 8.39 -11.82 -8.79
C ASN A 12 8.11 -11.14 -10.14
N GLY A 13 8.98 -10.23 -10.58
CA GLY A 13 8.88 -9.53 -11.86
C GLY A 13 8.07 -8.22 -11.82
N VAL A 14 7.47 -7.87 -10.70
CA VAL A 14 6.75 -6.59 -10.54
C VAL A 14 7.73 -5.43 -10.57
N GLU A 15 7.44 -4.41 -11.37
CA GLU A 15 8.23 -3.18 -11.45
C GLU A 15 7.76 -2.19 -10.37
N MET A 16 8.67 -1.77 -9.51
CA MET A 16 8.42 -0.83 -8.41
C MET A 16 9.14 0.49 -8.67
N PRO A 17 8.47 1.65 -8.62
CA PRO A 17 9.15 2.95 -8.72
C PRO A 17 10.23 3.12 -7.65
N LEU A 18 11.38 3.69 -8.04
CA LEU A 18 12.48 3.96 -7.11
C LEU A 18 12.20 5.14 -6.17
N LEU A 19 11.33 6.04 -6.60
CA LEU A 19 10.96 7.23 -5.83
C LEU A 19 9.46 7.17 -5.49
N GLY A 20 9.13 7.41 -4.23
CA GLY A 20 7.75 7.43 -3.75
C GLY A 20 7.54 8.45 -2.65
N LEU A 21 6.26 8.69 -2.33
CA LEU A 21 5.85 9.50 -1.21
C LEU A 21 5.39 8.62 -0.05
N GLY A 22 6.03 8.77 1.12
CA GLY A 22 5.54 8.21 2.39
C GLY A 22 4.69 9.24 3.14
N VAL A 23 3.57 8.79 3.70
CA VAL A 23 2.58 9.68 4.36
C VAL A 23 2.50 9.49 5.88
N TYR A 24 3.51 8.91 6.49
CA TYR A 24 3.56 8.80 7.96
C TYR A 24 3.39 10.17 8.63
N LYS A 25 2.54 10.24 9.66
CA LYS A 25 2.17 11.47 10.38
C LYS A 25 1.38 12.53 9.59
N ALA A 26 1.05 12.31 8.33
CA ALA A 26 0.11 13.15 7.61
C ALA A 26 -1.32 12.70 7.97
N LEU A 27 -2.07 13.51 8.70
CA LEU A 27 -3.42 13.20 9.18
C LEU A 27 -4.49 14.05 8.49
N GLY A 28 -5.73 13.57 8.52
CA GLY A 28 -6.88 14.28 7.96
C GLY A 28 -6.68 14.64 6.49
N ASN A 29 -6.85 15.90 6.15
CA ASN A 29 -6.70 16.38 4.78
C ASN A 29 -5.24 16.51 4.31
N ASP A 30 -4.27 16.49 5.23
CA ASP A 30 -2.86 16.66 4.87
C ASP A 30 -2.37 15.48 3.99
N ALA A 31 -2.77 14.25 4.33
CA ALA A 31 -2.44 13.09 3.52
C ALA A 31 -3.04 13.20 2.11
N GLN A 32 -4.30 13.61 2.00
CA GLN A 32 -4.96 13.80 0.72
C GLN A 32 -4.25 14.85 -0.13
N GLN A 33 -3.93 16.01 0.45
CA GLN A 33 -3.24 17.10 -0.25
C GLN A 33 -1.83 16.70 -0.68
N ALA A 34 -1.07 16.05 0.21
CA ALA A 34 0.27 15.58 -0.09
C ALA A 34 0.29 14.57 -1.25
N VAL A 35 -0.62 13.60 -1.23
CA VAL A 35 -0.72 12.61 -2.30
C VAL A 35 -1.14 13.26 -3.62
N SER A 36 -2.16 14.13 -3.61
CA SER A 36 -2.60 14.85 -4.82
C SER A 36 -1.44 15.63 -5.43
N CYS A 37 -0.73 16.40 -4.61
CA CYS A 37 0.43 17.18 -5.05
C CYS A 37 1.54 16.26 -5.63
N ALA A 38 1.84 15.15 -4.96
CA ALA A 38 2.85 14.21 -5.45
C ALA A 38 2.48 13.61 -6.82
N LEU A 39 1.22 13.22 -6.99
CA LEU A 39 0.74 12.66 -8.25
C LEU A 39 0.83 13.69 -9.41
N GLU A 40 0.48 14.95 -9.14
CA GLU A 40 0.61 16.06 -10.09
C GLU A 40 2.06 16.30 -10.51
N HIS A 41 3.02 16.04 -9.61
CA HIS A 41 4.45 16.19 -9.86
C HIS A 41 5.16 14.91 -10.33
N GLY A 42 4.40 13.93 -10.80
CA GLY A 42 4.96 12.74 -11.43
C GLY A 42 5.28 11.57 -10.49
N TYR A 43 5.01 11.68 -9.20
CA TYR A 43 5.11 10.52 -8.30
C TYR A 43 4.09 9.46 -8.69
N ARG A 44 4.48 8.19 -8.58
CA ARG A 44 3.59 7.05 -8.89
C ARG A 44 3.54 6.04 -7.76
N LEU A 45 4.49 6.06 -6.82
CA LEU A 45 4.47 5.23 -5.62
C LEU A 45 4.01 6.04 -4.42
N ILE A 46 2.98 5.53 -3.72
CA ILE A 46 2.48 6.07 -2.45
C ILE A 46 2.59 4.96 -1.40
N ASP A 47 3.25 5.28 -0.29
CA ASP A 47 3.45 4.37 0.84
C ASP A 47 2.65 4.84 2.05
N THR A 48 1.72 4.01 2.50
CA THR A 48 0.94 4.20 3.71
C THR A 48 0.96 2.93 4.57
N ALA A 49 0.17 2.91 5.64
CA ALA A 49 -0.02 1.76 6.52
C ALA A 49 -1.33 1.91 7.30
N SER A 50 -1.91 0.80 7.72
CA SER A 50 -3.16 0.82 8.49
C SER A 50 -3.03 1.60 9.80
N VAL A 51 -1.86 1.53 10.46
CA VAL A 51 -1.60 2.24 11.72
C VAL A 51 -1.46 3.76 11.55
N TYR A 52 -1.20 4.25 10.34
CA TYR A 52 -1.10 5.70 10.09
C TYR A 52 -2.45 6.41 10.16
N LYS A 53 -3.55 5.67 10.08
CA LYS A 53 -4.93 6.19 10.16
C LYS A 53 -5.23 7.26 9.11
N ASN A 54 -4.64 7.11 7.93
CA ASN A 54 -4.77 8.06 6.81
C ASN A 54 -5.04 7.39 5.46
N GLU A 55 -5.29 6.07 5.44
CA GLU A 55 -5.58 5.35 4.19
C GLU A 55 -6.81 5.90 3.45
N ASP A 56 -7.80 6.42 4.16
CA ASP A 56 -8.96 7.08 3.58
C ASP A 56 -8.61 8.40 2.87
N GLY A 57 -7.70 9.19 3.44
CA GLY A 57 -7.17 10.40 2.80
C GLY A 57 -6.39 10.08 1.54
N VAL A 58 -5.55 9.05 1.58
CA VAL A 58 -4.87 8.52 0.40
C VAL A 58 -5.90 8.08 -0.65
N GLY A 59 -6.91 7.30 -0.25
CA GLY A 59 -7.98 6.83 -1.14
C GLY A 59 -8.73 7.96 -1.84
N ARG A 60 -9.05 9.05 -1.12
CA ARG A 60 -9.67 10.24 -1.73
C ARG A 60 -8.79 10.90 -2.78
N ALA A 61 -7.50 11.01 -2.53
CA ALA A 61 -6.56 11.56 -3.52
C ALA A 61 -6.47 10.68 -4.76
N LEU A 62 -6.39 9.35 -4.57
CA LEU A 62 -6.35 8.40 -5.69
C LEU A 62 -7.62 8.46 -6.54
N SER A 63 -8.80 8.50 -5.90
CA SER A 63 -10.09 8.54 -6.61
C SER A 63 -10.32 9.86 -7.37
N SER A 64 -9.71 10.94 -6.92
CA SER A 64 -9.78 12.25 -7.58
C SER A 64 -8.74 12.42 -8.70
N SER A 65 -7.79 11.52 -8.80
CA SER A 65 -6.75 11.54 -9.83
C SER A 65 -7.28 10.95 -11.15
N SER A 66 -6.83 11.54 -12.27
CA SER A 66 -7.08 10.98 -13.61
C SER A 66 -6.05 9.93 -14.03
N ILE A 67 -5.06 9.63 -13.19
CA ILE A 67 -4.02 8.65 -13.50
C ILE A 67 -4.63 7.24 -13.44
N PRO A 68 -4.46 6.40 -14.48
CA PRO A 68 -4.93 5.03 -14.45
C PRO A 68 -4.35 4.24 -13.27
N ARG A 69 -5.16 3.37 -12.66
CA ARG A 69 -4.74 2.59 -11.47
C ARG A 69 -3.48 1.75 -11.73
N GLU A 70 -3.34 1.21 -12.93
CA GLU A 70 -2.20 0.39 -13.35
C GLU A 70 -0.88 1.16 -13.47
N GLU A 71 -0.93 2.49 -13.52
CA GLU A 71 0.25 3.36 -13.49
C GLU A 71 0.68 3.73 -12.08
N LEU A 72 -0.14 3.40 -11.06
CA LEU A 72 0.13 3.69 -9.67
C LEU A 72 0.69 2.47 -8.95
N PHE A 73 1.57 2.70 -8.01
CA PHE A 73 2.12 1.70 -7.11
C PHE A 73 1.77 2.06 -5.67
N ILE A 74 0.84 1.31 -5.07
CA ILE A 74 0.30 1.59 -3.74
C ILE A 74 0.77 0.53 -2.76
N THR A 75 1.43 0.97 -1.70
CA THR A 75 1.91 0.13 -0.60
C THR A 75 1.11 0.43 0.67
N THR A 76 0.64 -0.61 1.32
CA THR A 76 0.17 -0.53 2.71
C THR A 76 0.69 -1.71 3.53
N LYS A 77 0.42 -1.71 4.85
CA LYS A 77 1.07 -2.63 5.78
C LYS A 77 0.11 -3.09 6.86
N VAL A 78 0.21 -4.37 7.23
CA VAL A 78 -0.54 -4.92 8.36
C VAL A 78 0.10 -4.52 9.69
N TRP A 79 -0.73 -4.03 10.62
CA TRP A 79 -0.27 -3.63 11.93
C TRP A 79 -0.28 -4.79 12.94
N ASN A 80 0.46 -4.61 14.02
CA ASN A 80 0.70 -5.63 15.04
C ASN A 80 -0.56 -6.19 15.70
N THR A 81 -1.59 -5.36 15.92
CA THR A 81 -2.84 -5.81 16.54
C THR A 81 -3.56 -6.85 15.69
N ALA A 82 -3.61 -6.68 14.37
CA ALA A 82 -4.21 -7.64 13.47
C ALA A 82 -3.43 -8.96 13.45
N GLN A 83 -2.10 -8.90 13.53
CA GLN A 83 -1.26 -10.10 13.61
C GLN A 83 -1.54 -10.89 14.90
N ARG A 84 -1.61 -10.22 16.06
CA ARG A 84 -1.92 -10.85 17.34
C ARG A 84 -3.31 -11.47 17.40
N LEU A 85 -4.28 -10.85 16.74
CA LEU A 85 -5.66 -11.35 16.68
C LEU A 85 -5.86 -12.42 15.60
N GLY A 86 -4.88 -12.64 14.72
CA GLY A 86 -5.02 -13.55 13.58
C GLY A 86 -6.02 -13.05 12.52
N ASP A 87 -6.31 -11.74 12.51
CA ASP A 87 -7.27 -11.10 11.60
C ASP A 87 -6.58 -10.31 10.49
N ILE A 88 -5.56 -10.91 9.88
CA ILE A 88 -4.76 -10.25 8.84
C ILE A 88 -5.59 -10.01 7.57
N GLU A 89 -6.38 -11.00 7.16
CA GLU A 89 -7.22 -10.88 5.97
C GLU A 89 -8.32 -9.83 6.14
N GLY A 90 -8.97 -9.79 7.30
CA GLY A 90 -9.94 -8.73 7.62
C GLY A 90 -9.30 -7.34 7.69
N ALA A 91 -8.10 -7.23 8.26
CA ALA A 91 -7.35 -5.98 8.28
C ALA A 91 -6.99 -5.51 6.86
N PHE A 92 -6.59 -6.44 5.99
CA PHE A 92 -6.33 -6.15 4.58
C PHE A 92 -7.58 -5.65 3.84
N GLN A 93 -8.71 -6.31 4.05
CA GLN A 93 -9.98 -5.91 3.45
C GLN A 93 -10.38 -4.49 3.88
N ARG A 94 -10.25 -4.17 5.17
CA ARG A 94 -10.51 -2.82 5.68
C ARG A 94 -9.56 -1.77 5.10
N SER A 95 -8.30 -2.12 4.85
CA SER A 95 -7.35 -1.24 4.15
C SER A 95 -7.79 -0.97 2.71
N LEU A 96 -8.20 -2.00 1.96
CA LEU A 96 -8.73 -1.83 0.61
C LEU A 96 -9.96 -0.92 0.58
N GLU A 97 -10.88 -1.09 1.53
CA GLU A 97 -12.09 -0.26 1.65
C GLU A 97 -11.73 1.21 1.88
N ARG A 98 -10.81 1.50 2.82
CA ARG A 98 -10.34 2.87 3.09
C ARG A 98 -9.63 3.49 1.90
N LEU A 99 -8.81 2.70 1.21
CA LEU A 99 -8.10 3.14 0.00
C LEU A 99 -9.01 3.25 -1.23
N GLY A 100 -10.20 2.64 -1.21
CA GLY A 100 -11.09 2.57 -2.36
C GLY A 100 -10.53 1.72 -3.50
N LEU A 101 -9.77 0.68 -3.19
CA LEU A 101 -9.07 -0.16 -4.15
C LEU A 101 -9.54 -1.62 -4.09
N SER A 102 -9.36 -2.34 -5.19
CA SER A 102 -9.58 -3.79 -5.27
C SER A 102 -8.31 -4.60 -5.03
N TYR A 103 -7.15 -3.99 -5.15
CA TYR A 103 -5.84 -4.59 -4.90
C TYR A 103 -4.81 -3.53 -4.50
N VAL A 104 -3.73 -3.97 -3.86
CA VAL A 104 -2.53 -3.15 -3.65
C VAL A 104 -1.35 -3.73 -4.42
N ASP A 105 -0.35 -2.89 -4.69
CA ASP A 105 0.86 -3.32 -5.41
C ASP A 105 1.85 -4.00 -4.47
N LEU A 106 1.91 -3.55 -3.21
CA LEU A 106 2.77 -4.15 -2.19
C LEU A 106 2.06 -4.16 -0.84
N TYR A 107 2.01 -5.32 -0.21
CA TYR A 107 1.49 -5.49 1.15
C TYR A 107 2.58 -6.02 2.06
N LEU A 108 2.88 -5.28 3.14
CA LEU A 108 4.00 -5.57 4.02
C LEU A 108 3.55 -5.96 5.44
N ILE A 109 4.31 -6.82 6.08
CA ILE A 109 4.35 -6.91 7.54
C ILE A 109 5.03 -5.63 8.03
N HIS A 110 4.34 -4.80 8.80
CA HIS A 110 4.89 -3.51 9.24
C HIS A 110 6.00 -3.71 10.26
N TRP A 111 5.74 -4.54 11.28
CA TRP A 111 6.71 -4.92 12.31
C TRP A 111 6.60 -6.41 12.59
N PRO A 112 7.70 -7.08 12.90
CA PRO A 112 7.64 -8.47 13.33
C PRO A 112 6.93 -8.56 14.68
N VAL A 113 6.02 -9.53 14.82
CA VAL A 113 5.36 -9.85 16.09
C VAL A 113 5.76 -11.27 16.46
N PRO A 114 6.56 -11.46 17.53
CA PRO A 114 7.03 -12.79 17.93
C PRO A 114 5.88 -13.80 18.08
N GLY A 115 6.03 -14.95 17.44
CA GLY A 115 5.03 -16.02 17.45
C GLY A 115 3.88 -15.88 16.47
N CYS A 116 3.79 -14.75 15.74
CA CYS A 116 2.75 -14.53 14.73
C CYS A 116 3.28 -14.57 13.29
N ASP A 117 4.59 -14.54 13.11
CA ASP A 117 5.27 -14.31 11.84
C ASP A 117 4.86 -15.30 10.76
N LEU A 118 4.85 -16.59 11.10
CA LEU A 118 4.57 -17.66 10.14
C LEU A 118 3.12 -17.63 9.65
N GLU A 119 2.17 -17.45 10.56
CA GLU A 119 0.76 -17.34 10.19
C GLU A 119 0.46 -16.08 9.39
N THR A 120 1.04 -14.96 9.81
CA THR A 120 0.93 -13.71 9.08
C THR A 120 1.48 -13.86 7.66
N TRP A 121 2.68 -14.43 7.52
CA TRP A 121 3.28 -14.64 6.21
C TRP A 121 2.43 -15.55 5.31
N ARG A 122 1.92 -16.66 5.83
CA ARG A 122 1.01 -17.57 5.09
C ARG A 122 -0.25 -16.84 4.61
N THR A 123 -0.75 -15.90 5.39
CA THR A 123 -1.89 -15.09 4.97
C THR A 123 -1.51 -14.12 3.85
N LEU A 124 -0.35 -13.47 3.93
CA LEU A 124 0.16 -12.64 2.84
C LEU A 124 0.33 -13.46 1.55
N GLU A 125 0.85 -14.68 1.64
CA GLU A 125 0.96 -15.58 0.49
C GLU A 125 -0.41 -15.88 -0.16
N ARG A 126 -1.45 -16.13 0.64
CA ARG A 126 -2.82 -16.32 0.12
C ARG A 126 -3.33 -15.05 -0.59
N LEU A 127 -3.10 -13.88 -0.03
CA LEU A 127 -3.46 -12.61 -0.66
C LEU A 127 -2.71 -12.39 -1.99
N TYR A 128 -1.44 -12.76 -2.02
CA TYR A 128 -0.62 -12.73 -3.23
C TYR A 128 -1.17 -13.68 -4.31
N HIS A 129 -1.42 -14.93 -3.97
CA HIS A 129 -1.93 -15.93 -4.93
C HIS A 129 -3.35 -15.60 -5.43
N SER A 130 -4.15 -14.89 -4.65
CA SER A 130 -5.47 -14.41 -5.08
C SER A 130 -5.41 -13.18 -6.00
N GLY A 131 -4.24 -12.57 -6.21
CA GLY A 131 -4.06 -11.36 -7.00
C GLY A 131 -4.45 -10.06 -6.29
N ARG A 132 -4.83 -10.11 -5.01
CA ARG A 132 -5.22 -8.94 -4.22
C ARG A 132 -4.02 -8.11 -3.72
N ALA A 133 -2.87 -8.73 -3.59
CA ALA A 133 -1.58 -8.07 -3.39
C ALA A 133 -0.61 -8.52 -4.49
N ARG A 134 -0.12 -7.61 -5.33
CA ARG A 134 0.77 -7.96 -6.45
C ARG A 134 2.15 -8.38 -6.00
N ALA A 135 2.61 -7.86 -4.86
CA ALA A 135 3.84 -8.25 -4.18
C ALA A 135 3.62 -8.22 -2.67
N ILE A 136 4.39 -9.00 -1.95
CA ILE A 136 4.35 -9.07 -0.49
C ILE A 136 5.76 -9.02 0.08
N GLY A 137 5.90 -8.59 1.34
CA GLY A 137 7.21 -8.51 1.98
C GLY A 137 7.16 -8.16 3.47
N VAL A 138 8.30 -7.82 4.00
CA VAL A 138 8.51 -7.45 5.40
C VAL A 138 9.24 -6.13 5.52
#